data_36b31faa24e0eb50a0adf141574cc982
#
_entry.id   36b31faa24e0eb50a0adf141574cc982
#
_cell.length_a   1.000
_cell.length_b   1.000
_cell.length_c   1.000
_cell.angle_alpha   90.00
_cell.angle_beta   90.00
_cell.angle_gamma   90.00
#
_symmetry.space_group_name_H-M   'P 1'
#
loop_
_entity.id
_entity.type
_entity.pdbx_description
1 polymer ?
#
loop_
_entity_poly.entity_id
_entity_poly.type
_entity_poly.pdbx_seq_one_letter_code
_entity_poly.pdbx_strand_id
1 'polypeptide(L)'
;FIPTFASHGFRYVEISGNGCDISKDMIISVDGLAISNIDIVTGEFECSNSLINRLQHNIRWGEIGNFLLIPTDCPQRNERMGWTGDMQVFAKTGAYNMNIKSFIDKWLDDLIDAQTMYNKNGAVPDTAPLGGDNRIDGCGGWGDAATIVPWEMYETYGDIHILKKCYDMMKKWVEYQSSTDRRNYGVRTVDGKEVPEQSDLATIPYIQVQQCRGDHLTYDNSTPYIYSATAYAAHSADILRRTAYILGKTDDEKRYTELFENIKRAFNDAWVNDDGSVSYYGEVSSQTAHCGESVALDGSVTRYTYYAENTPHCPSQTAYALAVDFDLIPTDKLKNTREYFKNSILRNNCKLTVGFLGISHLAPALSKVGLDDVAFKLLEQEDNPSWLYSVKNGATTIWERWNSYIAETGTFGDVSMNSFNHYSYGAIGQWFFTDILGICPVEFGYKSFMLSPKFGGGLTYAKGSFTSPYGKISSAWKLHDGKFTYDCTVPTNTTATLKLPNGDIHTLVGGSYHFEINV
;
A
#
# COMPACT_ATOMS: atom_id res chain seq x y z
N PHE A 1 -18.77 23.82 25.52
CA PHE A 1 -17.48 24.22 24.93
C PHE A 1 -17.21 23.34 23.71
N ILE A 2 -16.96 23.92 22.58
CA ILE A 2 -16.53 23.22 21.35
C ILE A 2 -15.19 23.85 20.95
N PRO A 3 -14.10 23.08 20.87
CA PRO A 3 -12.83 23.61 20.37
C PRO A 3 -12.98 24.14 18.95
N THR A 4 -12.42 25.33 18.67
CA THR A 4 -12.43 25.92 17.33
C THR A 4 -11.06 25.69 16.68
N PHE A 5 -11.06 25.14 15.46
CA PHE A 5 -9.84 24.80 14.68
C PHE A 5 -8.87 23.83 15.39
N ALA A 6 -9.37 23.01 16.31
CA ALA A 6 -8.59 21.98 16.97
C ALA A 6 -9.28 20.63 16.86
N SER A 7 -8.51 19.61 16.45
CA SER A 7 -8.94 18.21 16.42
C SER A 7 -8.02 17.38 17.30
N HIS A 8 -8.58 16.38 17.98
CA HIS A 8 -7.87 15.53 18.91
C HIS A 8 -8.28 14.07 18.68
N GLY A 9 -7.31 13.17 18.65
CA GLY A 9 -7.56 11.75 18.76
C GLY A 9 -7.55 11.36 20.24
N PHE A 10 -8.61 10.74 20.75
CA PHE A 10 -8.71 10.36 22.17
C PHE A 10 -9.62 9.14 22.36
N ARG A 11 -9.45 8.47 23.49
CA ARG A 11 -10.35 7.40 23.98
C ARG A 11 -11.10 7.82 25.22
N TYR A 12 -10.53 8.73 26.00
CA TYR A 12 -11.07 9.16 27.29
C TYR A 12 -11.07 10.68 27.34
N VAL A 13 -12.07 11.23 28.04
CA VAL A 13 -12.18 12.66 28.32
C VAL A 13 -12.26 12.81 29.83
N GLU A 14 -11.35 13.61 30.39
CA GLU A 14 -11.41 14.04 31.78
C GLU A 14 -11.95 15.45 31.85
N ILE A 15 -12.92 15.68 32.73
CA ILE A 15 -13.47 17.00 33.00
C ILE A 15 -13.10 17.39 34.42
N SER A 16 -12.32 18.46 34.56
CA SER A 16 -11.90 19.01 35.85
C SER A 16 -12.30 20.46 35.97
N GLY A 17 -12.57 20.91 37.19
CA GLY A 17 -12.89 22.29 37.52
C GLY A 17 -11.72 22.99 38.23
N ASN A 18 -11.42 24.23 37.83
CA ASN A 18 -10.41 25.02 38.54
C ASN A 18 -11.09 25.72 39.73
N GLY A 19 -10.87 25.18 40.94
CA GLY A 19 -11.41 25.75 42.18
C GLY A 19 -12.87 25.44 42.48
N CYS A 20 -13.47 24.45 41.79
CA CYS A 20 -14.81 23.93 42.11
C CYS A 20 -14.87 22.42 41.86
N ASP A 21 -15.61 21.69 42.69
CA ASP A 21 -15.92 20.31 42.47
C ASP A 21 -17.02 20.18 41.39
N ILE A 22 -16.74 19.38 40.36
CA ILE A 22 -17.69 19.10 39.30
C ILE A 22 -18.50 17.84 39.67
N SER A 23 -19.82 17.99 39.79
CA SER A 23 -20.74 16.88 39.93
C SER A 23 -21.35 16.47 38.59
N LYS A 24 -21.83 15.22 38.48
CA LYS A 24 -22.51 14.75 37.26
C LYS A 24 -23.69 15.63 36.84
N ASP A 25 -24.38 16.23 37.79
CA ASP A 25 -25.58 17.04 37.56
C ASP A 25 -25.24 18.39 36.89
N MET A 26 -23.98 18.81 36.92
CA MET A 26 -23.50 20.01 36.23
C MET A 26 -23.18 19.75 34.75
N ILE A 27 -23.13 18.47 34.32
CA ILE A 27 -22.77 18.09 32.95
C ILE A 27 -24.06 17.76 32.21
N ILE A 28 -24.41 18.58 31.22
CA ILE A 28 -25.63 18.38 30.41
C ILE A 28 -25.40 17.29 29.37
N SER A 29 -24.28 17.38 28.63
CA SER A 29 -23.87 16.35 27.67
C SER A 29 -22.34 16.39 27.45
N VAL A 30 -21.80 15.25 27.01
CA VAL A 30 -20.43 15.16 26.46
C VAL A 30 -20.54 14.37 25.17
N ASP A 31 -20.34 15.05 24.05
CA ASP A 31 -20.50 14.47 22.71
C ASP A 31 -19.16 14.45 21.98
N GLY A 32 -18.82 13.31 21.38
CA GLY A 32 -17.69 13.20 20.47
C GLY A 32 -18.11 13.59 19.05
N LEU A 33 -17.47 14.63 18.50
CA LEU A 33 -17.70 15.06 17.13
C LEU A 33 -16.65 14.42 16.21
N ALA A 34 -17.06 13.48 15.35
CA ALA A 34 -16.20 12.97 14.31
C ALA A 34 -16.02 14.02 13.22
N ILE A 35 -14.77 14.36 12.92
CA ILE A 35 -14.39 15.33 11.89
C ILE A 35 -13.63 14.62 10.79
N SER A 36 -14.05 14.77 9.54
CA SER A 36 -13.38 14.23 8.35
C SER A 36 -13.70 15.10 7.13
N ASN A 37 -12.83 15.06 6.12
CA ASN A 37 -13.10 15.67 4.82
C ASN A 37 -13.71 14.67 3.82
N ILE A 38 -13.96 13.43 4.25
CA ILE A 38 -14.58 12.39 3.45
C ILE A 38 -15.80 11.83 4.21
N ASP A 39 -16.97 11.90 3.60
CA ASP A 39 -18.24 11.51 4.22
C ASP A 39 -19.10 10.59 3.33
N ILE A 40 -18.73 10.45 2.05
CA ILE A 40 -19.49 9.65 1.09
C ILE A 40 -18.87 8.26 0.98
N VAL A 41 -19.56 7.27 1.51
CA VAL A 41 -19.22 5.85 1.37
C VAL A 41 -19.50 5.40 -0.07
N THR A 42 -18.48 4.85 -0.73
CA THR A 42 -18.58 4.32 -2.10
C THR A 42 -18.55 2.79 -2.13
N GLY A 43 -17.87 2.16 -1.18
CA GLY A 43 -17.71 0.72 -1.12
C GLY A 43 -18.30 0.07 0.12
N GLU A 44 -18.97 -1.06 -0.08
CA GLU A 44 -19.48 -1.91 0.98
C GLU A 44 -18.94 -3.34 0.80
N PHE A 45 -18.51 -3.95 1.88
CA PHE A 45 -18.02 -5.33 1.92
C PHE A 45 -18.48 -6.05 3.18
N GLU A 46 -18.93 -7.28 3.01
CA GLU A 46 -19.29 -8.18 4.08
C GLU A 46 -19.00 -9.63 3.65
N CYS A 47 -18.49 -10.45 4.56
CA CYS A 47 -18.27 -11.88 4.32
C CYS A 47 -18.68 -12.72 5.54
N SER A 48 -18.58 -14.04 5.41
CA SER A 48 -18.95 -14.98 6.48
C SER A 48 -18.03 -14.95 7.70
N ASN A 49 -16.86 -14.32 7.64
CA ASN A 49 -15.92 -14.20 8.74
C ASN A 49 -16.07 -12.84 9.44
N SER A 50 -16.52 -12.87 10.69
CA SER A 50 -16.78 -11.65 11.49
C SER A 50 -15.51 -10.83 11.79
N LEU A 51 -14.33 -11.48 11.90
CA LEU A 51 -13.06 -10.79 12.12
C LEU A 51 -12.63 -10.00 10.87
N ILE A 52 -12.85 -10.55 9.67
CA ILE A 52 -12.59 -9.85 8.41
C ILE A 52 -13.56 -8.68 8.24
N ASN A 53 -14.84 -8.84 8.60
CA ASN A 53 -15.79 -7.74 8.61
C ASN A 53 -15.36 -6.63 9.58
N ARG A 54 -14.83 -7.01 10.73
CA ARG A 54 -14.28 -6.06 11.69
C ARG A 54 -13.02 -5.38 11.16
N LEU A 55 -12.14 -6.10 10.45
CA LEU A 55 -10.97 -5.54 9.78
C LEU A 55 -11.40 -4.47 8.76
N GLN A 56 -12.37 -4.75 7.90
CA GLN A 56 -12.90 -3.78 6.94
C GLN A 56 -13.47 -2.52 7.63
N HIS A 57 -14.17 -2.72 8.74
CA HIS A 57 -14.64 -1.60 9.57
C HIS A 57 -13.47 -0.75 10.09
N ASN A 58 -12.42 -1.39 10.60
CA ASN A 58 -11.23 -0.71 11.13
C ASN A 58 -10.46 0.04 10.03
N ILE A 59 -10.37 -0.52 8.80
CA ILE A 59 -9.78 0.12 7.63
C ILE A 59 -10.51 1.43 7.33
N ARG A 60 -11.84 1.39 7.23
CA ARG A 60 -12.67 2.56 6.94
C ARG A 60 -12.56 3.62 8.05
N TRP A 61 -12.56 3.23 9.32
CA TRP A 61 -12.40 4.19 10.42
C TRP A 61 -11.00 4.77 10.52
N GLY A 62 -9.97 4.00 10.17
CA GLY A 62 -8.61 4.52 10.02
C GLY A 62 -8.52 5.60 8.95
N GLU A 63 -9.18 5.38 7.80
CA GLU A 63 -9.28 6.34 6.71
C GLU A 63 -10.02 7.62 7.13
N ILE A 64 -11.24 7.48 7.66
CA ILE A 64 -12.06 8.62 8.11
C ILE A 64 -11.33 9.47 9.15
N GLY A 65 -10.62 8.84 10.09
CA GLY A 65 -9.90 9.53 11.17
C GLY A 65 -8.64 10.27 10.72
N ASN A 66 -8.06 9.88 9.59
CA ASN A 66 -6.82 10.44 9.06
C ASN A 66 -7.01 11.39 7.87
N PHE A 67 -8.15 11.32 7.17
CA PHE A 67 -8.40 12.19 6.03
C PHE A 67 -9.07 13.49 6.47
N LEU A 68 -8.24 14.35 7.09
CA LEU A 68 -8.63 15.66 7.59
C LEU A 68 -7.61 16.70 7.12
N LEU A 69 -8.02 17.58 6.20
CA LEU A 69 -7.22 18.61 5.51
C LEU A 69 -6.16 18.00 4.56
N ILE A 70 -5.42 17.04 5.02
CA ILE A 70 -4.40 16.23 4.30
C ILE A 70 -4.53 14.77 4.75
N PRO A 71 -4.02 13.78 4.01
CA PRO A 71 -4.01 12.40 4.44
C PRO A 71 -2.92 12.20 5.52
N THR A 72 -3.27 12.51 6.78
CA THR A 72 -2.33 12.37 7.90
C THR A 72 -2.05 10.90 8.19
N ASP A 73 -0.82 10.59 8.59
CA ASP A 73 -0.41 9.25 9.02
C ASP A 73 -1.13 8.79 10.29
N CYS A 74 -1.35 9.72 11.22
CA CYS A 74 -1.98 9.47 12.51
C CYS A 74 -2.69 10.72 13.03
N PRO A 75 -3.85 10.60 13.75
CA PRO A 75 -4.59 11.77 14.21
C PRO A 75 -4.29 12.19 15.65
N GLN A 76 -3.62 11.34 16.46
CA GLN A 76 -3.60 11.45 17.93
C GLN A 76 -2.29 11.99 18.53
N ARG A 77 -1.21 12.08 17.76
CA ARG A 77 0.10 12.60 18.22
C ARG A 77 0.57 13.78 17.39
N ASN A 78 1.68 14.41 17.77
CA ASN A 78 2.17 15.65 17.13
C ASN A 78 2.79 15.45 15.74
N GLU A 79 2.81 14.27 15.20
CA GLU A 79 3.21 14.00 13.82
C GLU A 79 2.18 14.59 12.83
N ARG A 80 1.11 13.91 12.54
CA ARG A 80 -0.02 14.36 11.71
C ARG A 80 0.43 15.01 10.39
N MET A 81 1.31 14.33 9.66
CA MET A 81 1.85 14.79 8.39
C MET A 81 1.26 13.99 7.23
N GLY A 82 1.18 14.62 6.06
CA GLY A 82 0.75 13.96 4.82
C GLY A 82 1.87 13.14 4.22
N TRP A 83 2.18 11.99 4.83
CA TRP A 83 3.22 11.07 4.36
C TRP A 83 2.87 10.49 3.00
N THR A 84 3.76 10.69 2.04
CA THR A 84 3.56 10.26 0.66
C THR A 84 3.60 8.74 0.51
N GLY A 85 4.45 8.05 1.30
CA GLY A 85 4.49 6.60 1.36
C GLY A 85 3.17 5.98 1.81
N ASP A 86 2.61 6.50 2.88
CA ASP A 86 1.32 6.07 3.44
C ASP A 86 0.20 6.23 2.42
N MET A 87 0.13 7.42 1.80
CA MET A 87 -0.94 7.70 0.85
C MET A 87 -0.83 6.84 -0.40
N GLN A 88 0.38 6.62 -0.96
CA GLN A 88 0.51 5.84 -2.19
C GLN A 88 0.11 4.37 -1.99
N VAL A 89 0.43 3.75 -0.84
CA VAL A 89 0.05 2.35 -0.59
C VAL A 89 -1.44 2.18 -0.33
N PHE A 90 -2.12 3.23 0.12
CA PHE A 90 -3.53 3.17 0.51
C PHE A 90 -4.50 3.78 -0.51
N ALA A 91 -4.02 4.53 -1.49
CA ALA A 91 -4.85 5.31 -2.43
C ALA A 91 -5.98 4.49 -3.05
N LYS A 92 -5.69 3.29 -3.52
CA LYS A 92 -6.68 2.39 -4.13
C LYS A 92 -7.72 1.90 -3.13
N THR A 93 -7.31 1.49 -1.94
CA THR A 93 -8.23 1.09 -0.86
C THR A 93 -9.14 2.24 -0.47
N GLY A 94 -8.57 3.44 -0.28
CA GLY A 94 -9.34 4.63 0.06
C GLY A 94 -10.39 4.95 -1.01
N ALA A 95 -10.02 4.90 -2.29
CA ALA A 95 -10.93 5.16 -3.39
C ALA A 95 -12.08 4.13 -3.51
N TYR A 96 -11.86 2.90 -3.08
CA TYR A 96 -12.96 1.92 -2.96
C TYR A 96 -13.89 2.22 -1.79
N ASN A 97 -13.35 2.54 -0.63
CA ASN A 97 -14.13 2.73 0.59
C ASN A 97 -14.99 4.01 0.54
N MET A 98 -14.38 5.12 0.14
CA MET A 98 -14.96 6.46 0.23
C MET A 98 -14.74 7.25 -1.07
N ASN A 99 -15.58 8.24 -1.31
CA ASN A 99 -15.30 9.21 -2.37
C ASN A 99 -14.24 10.20 -1.92
N ILE A 100 -13.00 9.89 -2.27
CA ILE A 100 -11.83 10.71 -1.89
C ILE A 100 -11.36 11.65 -2.99
N LYS A 101 -12.06 11.71 -4.14
CA LYS A 101 -11.60 12.42 -5.34
C LYS A 101 -11.20 13.86 -5.07
N SER A 102 -12.09 14.66 -4.49
CA SER A 102 -11.83 16.09 -4.25
C SER A 102 -10.79 16.31 -3.15
N PHE A 103 -10.75 15.43 -2.15
CA PHE A 103 -9.76 15.48 -1.08
C PHE A 103 -8.35 15.23 -1.62
N ILE A 104 -8.18 14.18 -2.43
CA ILE A 104 -6.91 13.85 -3.05
C ILE A 104 -6.52 14.86 -4.13
N ASP A 105 -7.48 15.36 -4.91
CA ASP A 105 -7.21 16.39 -5.92
C ASP A 105 -6.58 17.64 -5.30
N LYS A 106 -7.08 18.07 -4.13
CA LYS A 106 -6.47 19.17 -3.34
C LYS A 106 -5.08 18.80 -2.83
N TRP A 107 -4.90 17.59 -2.27
CA TRP A 107 -3.59 17.16 -1.75
C TRP A 107 -2.53 17.01 -2.86
N LEU A 108 -2.93 16.65 -4.07
CA LEU A 108 -2.04 16.65 -5.23
C LEU A 108 -1.53 18.05 -5.60
N ASP A 109 -2.31 19.11 -5.34
CA ASP A 109 -1.80 20.49 -5.47
C ASP A 109 -0.71 20.76 -4.43
N ASP A 110 -0.91 20.36 -3.18
CA ASP A 110 0.12 20.48 -2.13
C ASP A 110 1.41 19.73 -2.53
N LEU A 111 1.29 18.55 -3.14
CA LEU A 111 2.43 17.74 -3.57
C LEU A 111 3.19 18.38 -4.76
N ILE A 112 2.45 18.94 -5.73
CA ILE A 112 3.01 19.70 -6.86
C ILE A 112 3.77 20.93 -6.35
N ASP A 113 3.18 21.67 -5.42
CA ASP A 113 3.78 22.86 -4.82
C ASP A 113 5.05 22.47 -4.03
N ALA A 114 4.99 21.41 -3.23
CA ALA A 114 6.12 20.92 -2.47
C ALA A 114 7.30 20.51 -3.38
N GLN A 115 7.04 19.78 -4.47
CA GLN A 115 8.07 19.44 -5.45
C GLN A 115 8.65 20.69 -6.14
N THR A 116 7.77 21.60 -6.58
CA THR A 116 8.16 22.74 -7.43
C THR A 116 8.88 23.84 -6.66
N MET A 117 8.44 24.13 -5.45
CA MET A 117 8.98 25.23 -4.64
C MET A 117 10.31 24.87 -3.97
N TYR A 118 10.47 23.61 -3.58
CA TYR A 118 11.59 23.19 -2.74
C TYR A 118 12.62 22.30 -3.46
N ASN A 119 12.20 21.52 -4.45
CA ASN A 119 13.06 20.54 -5.12
C ASN A 119 13.17 20.78 -6.63
N LYS A 120 13.97 21.77 -7.01
CA LYS A 120 14.19 22.13 -8.43
C LYS A 120 14.74 21.00 -9.30
N ASN A 121 15.35 19.99 -8.70
CA ASN A 121 15.85 18.81 -9.39
C ASN A 121 14.77 17.75 -9.68
N GLY A 122 13.51 17.95 -9.21
CA GLY A 122 12.39 17.05 -9.44
C GLY A 122 12.16 16.02 -8.33
N ALA A 123 12.96 16.01 -7.27
CA ALA A 123 12.72 15.16 -6.11
C ALA A 123 11.35 15.45 -5.49
N VAL A 124 10.64 14.39 -5.10
CA VAL A 124 9.39 14.49 -4.36
C VAL A 124 9.70 14.32 -2.87
N PRO A 125 9.22 15.22 -1.99
CA PRO A 125 9.41 15.06 -0.56
C PRO A 125 8.59 13.89 -0.02
N ASP A 126 9.02 13.35 1.10
CA ASP A 126 8.30 12.25 1.77
C ASP A 126 7.04 12.70 2.53
N THR A 127 6.82 14.02 2.66
CA THR A 127 5.59 14.61 3.21
C THR A 127 5.09 15.79 2.36
N ALA A 128 3.78 15.93 2.22
CA ALA A 128 3.13 17.07 1.58
C ALA A 128 1.86 17.49 2.36
N PRO A 129 1.72 18.80 2.74
CA PRO A 129 2.72 19.87 2.67
C PRO A 129 4.01 19.52 3.41
N LEU A 130 5.08 20.26 3.14
CA LEU A 130 6.36 20.03 3.80
C LEU A 130 6.25 20.23 5.32
N GLY A 131 6.76 19.25 6.07
CA GLY A 131 6.78 19.28 7.52
C GLY A 131 7.88 18.36 8.08
N GLY A 132 8.20 18.57 9.38
CA GLY A 132 9.14 17.72 10.12
C GLY A 132 10.62 18.02 9.86
N ASP A 133 11.44 17.59 10.82
CA ASP A 133 12.90 17.80 10.81
C ASP A 133 13.68 16.64 10.13
N ASN A 134 13.05 15.46 10.01
CA ASN A 134 13.68 14.23 9.47
C ASN A 134 13.20 13.89 8.04
N ARG A 135 13.10 14.92 7.18
CA ARG A 135 12.67 14.75 5.80
C ARG A 135 13.74 14.10 4.93
N ILE A 136 13.31 13.15 4.11
CA ILE A 136 14.13 12.58 3.03
C ILE A 136 13.46 12.90 1.70
N ASP A 137 14.07 13.79 0.91
CA ASP A 137 13.57 14.12 -0.42
C ASP A 137 14.04 13.08 -1.44
N GLY A 138 13.14 12.67 -2.30
CA GLY A 138 13.45 11.73 -3.37
C GLY A 138 13.56 10.28 -2.93
N CYS A 139 12.95 9.90 -1.82
CA CYS A 139 12.89 8.52 -1.33
C CYS A 139 12.04 7.64 -2.26
N GLY A 140 12.61 6.56 -2.80
CA GLY A 140 11.87 5.55 -3.56
C GLY A 140 10.82 4.86 -2.69
N GLY A 141 9.64 4.59 -3.25
CA GLY A 141 8.46 4.10 -2.54
C GLY A 141 7.63 5.21 -1.88
N TRP A 142 8.23 6.32 -1.46
CA TRP A 142 7.51 7.51 -0.95
C TRP A 142 7.21 8.51 -2.06
N GLY A 143 8.24 9.01 -2.73
CA GLY A 143 8.08 9.97 -3.82
C GLY A 143 7.31 9.42 -5.02
N ASP A 144 7.19 8.10 -5.15
CA ASP A 144 6.37 7.44 -6.17
C ASP A 144 4.87 7.74 -6.02
N ALA A 145 4.44 8.34 -4.90
CA ALA A 145 3.11 8.94 -4.77
C ALA A 145 2.80 9.93 -5.91
N ALA A 146 3.82 10.60 -6.44
CA ALA A 146 3.68 11.52 -7.58
C ALA A 146 3.14 10.86 -8.86
N THR A 147 3.37 9.57 -9.03
CA THR A 147 2.87 8.80 -10.19
C THR A 147 1.69 7.90 -9.81
N ILE A 148 1.78 7.19 -8.68
CA ILE A 148 0.80 6.19 -8.26
C ILE A 148 -0.54 6.85 -7.89
N VAL A 149 -0.53 7.90 -7.07
CA VAL A 149 -1.78 8.49 -6.59
C VAL A 149 -2.62 9.10 -7.72
N PRO A 150 -2.06 9.93 -8.64
CA PRO A 150 -2.83 10.40 -9.80
C PRO A 150 -3.34 9.26 -10.68
N TRP A 151 -2.56 8.18 -10.82
CA TRP A 151 -2.94 7.02 -11.61
C TRP A 151 -4.13 6.29 -10.99
N GLU A 152 -4.10 5.97 -9.69
CA GLU A 152 -5.20 5.31 -8.98
C GLU A 152 -6.49 6.15 -9.00
N MET A 153 -6.37 7.47 -8.86
CA MET A 153 -7.51 8.37 -9.00
C MET A 153 -8.09 8.36 -10.43
N TYR A 154 -7.23 8.34 -11.45
CA TYR A 154 -7.68 8.21 -12.83
C TYR A 154 -8.34 6.86 -13.10
N GLU A 155 -7.73 5.76 -12.63
CA GLU A 155 -8.27 4.41 -12.78
C GLU A 155 -9.68 4.31 -12.17
N THR A 156 -9.84 4.86 -10.97
CA THR A 156 -11.12 4.79 -10.24
C THR A 156 -12.19 5.71 -10.80
N TYR A 157 -11.86 6.97 -11.10
CA TYR A 157 -12.85 7.99 -11.44
C TYR A 157 -12.93 8.31 -12.93
N GLY A 158 -11.99 7.85 -13.75
CA GLY A 158 -11.94 8.11 -15.19
C GLY A 158 -11.68 9.58 -15.57
N ASP A 159 -11.25 10.40 -14.60
CA ASP A 159 -11.06 11.83 -14.82
C ASP A 159 -9.66 12.14 -15.37
N ILE A 160 -9.56 12.32 -16.66
CA ILE A 160 -8.31 12.62 -17.37
C ILE A 160 -7.68 13.95 -16.93
N HIS A 161 -8.44 14.85 -16.28
CA HIS A 161 -7.90 16.12 -15.82
C HIS A 161 -6.86 15.94 -14.71
N ILE A 162 -7.00 14.91 -13.87
CA ILE A 162 -6.00 14.57 -12.85
C ILE A 162 -4.66 14.24 -13.51
N LEU A 163 -4.65 13.40 -14.55
CA LEU A 163 -3.42 13.07 -15.27
C LEU A 163 -2.80 14.30 -15.94
N LYS A 164 -3.63 15.16 -16.56
CA LYS A 164 -3.15 16.39 -17.19
C LYS A 164 -2.52 17.35 -16.16
N LYS A 165 -3.16 17.52 -15.01
CA LYS A 165 -2.70 18.37 -13.91
C LYS A 165 -1.37 17.87 -13.35
N CYS A 166 -1.24 16.58 -13.14
CA CYS A 166 -0.08 15.98 -12.46
C CYS A 166 1.07 15.60 -13.42
N TYR A 167 0.88 15.69 -14.74
CA TYR A 167 1.83 15.16 -15.73
C TYR A 167 3.25 15.66 -15.54
N ASP A 168 3.44 16.96 -15.34
CA ASP A 168 4.76 17.57 -15.18
C ASP A 168 5.43 17.15 -13.87
N MET A 169 4.66 16.96 -12.80
CA MET A 169 5.14 16.41 -11.52
C MET A 169 5.60 14.96 -11.69
N MET A 170 4.79 14.12 -12.32
CA MET A 170 5.09 12.72 -12.63
C MET A 170 6.38 12.61 -13.46
N LYS A 171 6.49 13.44 -14.51
CA LYS A 171 7.64 13.49 -15.41
C LYS A 171 8.90 13.88 -14.65
N LYS A 172 8.88 14.96 -13.89
CA LYS A 172 10.02 15.41 -13.07
C LYS A 172 10.48 14.34 -12.08
N TRP A 173 9.53 13.63 -11.46
CA TRP A 173 9.85 12.54 -10.54
C TRP A 173 10.59 11.39 -11.24
N VAL A 174 10.08 10.88 -12.36
CA VAL A 174 10.70 9.79 -13.10
C VAL A 174 12.08 10.21 -13.69
N GLU A 175 12.20 11.45 -14.17
CA GLU A 175 13.48 11.99 -14.64
C GLU A 175 14.48 12.16 -13.50
N TYR A 176 14.01 12.59 -12.32
CA TYR A 176 14.84 12.63 -11.12
C TYR A 176 15.32 11.23 -10.74
N GLN A 177 14.48 10.21 -10.72
CA GLN A 177 14.88 8.82 -10.47
C GLN A 177 15.91 8.30 -11.48
N SER A 178 15.90 8.79 -12.69
CA SER A 178 16.79 8.36 -13.78
C SER A 178 18.07 9.19 -13.90
N SER A 179 18.23 10.28 -13.11
CA SER A 179 19.38 11.16 -13.22
C SER A 179 20.66 10.52 -12.67
N THR A 180 21.80 10.82 -13.31
CA THR A 180 23.10 10.30 -12.89
C THR A 180 23.62 10.92 -11.59
N ASP A 181 23.14 12.13 -11.25
CA ASP A 181 23.57 12.86 -10.04
C ASP A 181 23.17 12.15 -8.74
N ARG A 182 22.22 11.22 -8.81
CA ARG A 182 21.72 10.46 -7.68
C ARG A 182 22.59 9.30 -7.23
N ARG A 183 23.55 8.87 -8.06
CA ARG A 183 24.42 7.74 -7.74
C ARG A 183 25.45 8.04 -6.63
N ASN A 184 25.51 9.28 -6.17
CA ASN A 184 26.49 9.76 -5.19
C ASN A 184 25.94 9.92 -3.76
N TYR A 185 24.73 9.42 -3.46
CA TYR A 185 24.11 9.63 -2.17
C TYR A 185 24.02 8.36 -1.31
N GLY A 186 25.14 7.82 -0.91
CA GLY A 186 25.28 6.98 0.24
C GLY A 186 26.59 7.35 0.90
N VAL A 187 26.55 7.91 2.08
CA VAL A 187 27.75 8.15 2.88
C VAL A 187 27.66 7.26 4.11
N ARG A 188 28.62 6.35 4.27
CA ARG A 188 28.77 5.57 5.50
C ARG A 188 29.97 6.08 6.28
N THR A 189 29.90 6.04 7.58
CA THR A 189 31.04 6.36 8.43
C THR A 189 31.83 5.08 8.71
N VAL A 190 33.06 5.03 8.19
CA VAL A 190 34.03 3.97 8.49
C VAL A 190 35.20 4.62 9.24
N ASP A 191 35.50 4.14 10.43
CA ASP A 191 36.56 4.68 11.30
C ASP A 191 36.49 6.20 11.52
N GLY A 192 35.27 6.73 11.67
CA GLY A 192 35.01 8.16 11.89
C GLY A 192 35.17 9.05 10.65
N LYS A 193 35.31 8.46 9.46
CA LYS A 193 35.34 9.17 8.17
C LYS A 193 34.13 8.82 7.34
N GLU A 194 33.52 9.84 6.73
CA GLU A 194 32.50 9.66 5.71
C GLU A 194 33.15 9.10 4.45
N VAL A 195 32.71 7.90 4.04
CA VAL A 195 33.10 7.28 2.76
C VAL A 195 31.84 7.07 1.92
N PRO A 196 31.89 7.34 0.62
CA PRO A 196 30.78 7.04 -0.26
C PRO A 196 30.39 5.57 -0.14
N GLU A 197 29.10 5.30 -0.04
CA GLU A 197 28.57 3.93 -0.07
C GLU A 197 28.66 3.45 -1.53
N GLN A 198 29.82 2.94 -1.92
CA GLN A 198 29.99 2.28 -3.21
C GLN A 198 29.53 0.82 -3.05
N SER A 199 28.26 0.57 -3.37
CA SER A 199 27.88 -0.79 -3.73
C SER A 199 28.27 -0.99 -5.21
N ASP A 200 28.73 -2.18 -5.60
CA ASP A 200 28.96 -2.50 -7.02
C ASP A 200 27.69 -2.28 -7.85
N LEU A 201 26.52 -2.39 -7.25
CA LEU A 201 25.22 -2.04 -7.83
C LEU A 201 25.10 -0.56 -8.22
N ALA A 202 25.80 0.36 -7.55
CA ALA A 202 25.82 1.78 -7.91
C ALA A 202 26.44 2.06 -9.28
N THR A 203 27.26 1.13 -9.79
CA THR A 203 27.85 1.22 -11.12
C THR A 203 26.92 0.76 -12.23
N ILE A 204 25.84 0.03 -11.89
CA ILE A 204 24.87 -0.49 -12.86
C ILE A 204 23.88 0.61 -13.22
N PRO A 205 23.77 0.98 -14.51
CA PRO A 205 22.75 1.91 -14.96
C PRO A 205 21.35 1.46 -14.55
N TYR A 206 20.48 2.43 -14.23
CA TYR A 206 19.07 2.22 -13.89
C TYR A 206 18.79 1.59 -12.51
N ILE A 207 19.77 1.13 -11.75
CA ILE A 207 19.60 0.71 -10.36
C ILE A 207 19.50 1.95 -9.45
N GLN A 208 18.55 1.96 -8.53
CA GLN A 208 18.33 3.04 -7.57
C GLN A 208 19.18 2.83 -6.32
N VAL A 209 20.11 3.72 -6.06
CA VAL A 209 21.09 3.56 -4.95
C VAL A 209 20.99 4.64 -3.87
N GLN A 210 19.99 5.50 -3.96
CA GLN A 210 19.82 6.57 -2.98
C GLN A 210 19.27 6.04 -1.67
N GLN A 211 19.54 6.77 -0.58
CA GLN A 211 18.94 6.52 0.71
C GLN A 211 17.42 6.60 0.61
N CYS A 212 16.75 5.62 1.17
CA CYS A 212 15.31 5.59 1.26
C CYS A 212 14.87 4.84 2.54
N ARG A 213 13.57 4.93 2.87
CA ARG A 213 13.04 4.30 4.09
C ARG A 213 12.88 2.78 3.97
N GLY A 214 13.03 2.24 2.75
CA GLY A 214 12.84 0.82 2.48
C GLY A 214 11.42 0.33 2.74
N ASP A 215 11.26 -0.96 2.99
CA ASP A 215 9.97 -1.55 3.37
C ASP A 215 9.67 -1.26 4.85
N HIS A 216 9.29 -0.01 5.14
CA HIS A 216 9.16 0.56 6.48
C HIS A 216 8.27 -0.30 7.38
N LEU A 217 8.71 -0.53 8.62
CA LEU A 217 8.04 -1.33 9.64
C LEU A 217 7.77 -2.80 9.22
N THR A 218 8.57 -3.33 8.30
CA THR A 218 8.61 -4.77 8.03
C THR A 218 8.91 -5.56 9.32
N TYR A 219 8.37 -6.77 9.45
CA TYR A 219 8.51 -7.54 10.68
C TYR A 219 9.88 -8.22 10.79
N ASP A 220 10.40 -8.77 9.70
CA ASP A 220 11.66 -9.54 9.65
C ASP A 220 12.80 -8.81 8.92
N ASN A 221 12.53 -7.65 8.37
CA ASN A 221 13.46 -6.74 7.73
C ASN A 221 14.45 -7.38 6.76
N SER A 222 13.97 -7.83 5.64
CA SER A 222 14.81 -8.57 4.70
C SER A 222 14.86 -7.99 3.29
N THR A 223 14.08 -6.95 2.96
CA THR A 223 14.11 -6.34 1.62
C THR A 223 15.10 -5.18 1.57
N PRO A 224 16.18 -5.25 0.77
CA PRO A 224 17.09 -4.12 0.59
C PRO A 224 16.36 -2.91 0.01
N TYR A 225 16.66 -1.72 0.52
CA TYR A 225 16.03 -0.48 0.01
C TYR A 225 16.33 -0.24 -1.48
N ILE A 226 17.52 -0.61 -1.94
CA ILE A 226 17.92 -0.54 -3.37
C ILE A 226 16.98 -1.37 -4.25
N TYR A 227 16.61 -2.55 -3.78
CA TYR A 227 15.68 -3.42 -4.49
C TYR A 227 14.29 -2.79 -4.61
N SER A 228 13.71 -2.40 -3.49
CA SER A 228 12.37 -1.78 -3.47
C SER A 228 12.35 -0.47 -4.25
N ALA A 229 13.35 0.41 -4.07
CA ALA A 229 13.44 1.66 -4.80
C ALA A 229 13.55 1.45 -6.33
N THR A 230 14.29 0.42 -6.77
CA THR A 230 14.41 0.10 -8.21
C THR A 230 13.08 -0.47 -8.76
N ALA A 231 12.41 -1.33 -8.00
CA ALA A 231 11.09 -1.84 -8.39
C ALA A 231 10.07 -0.71 -8.54
N TYR A 232 10.01 0.21 -7.59
CA TYR A 232 9.13 1.39 -7.66
C TYR A 232 9.49 2.35 -8.78
N ALA A 233 10.79 2.54 -9.09
CA ALA A 233 11.22 3.35 -10.23
C ALA A 233 10.74 2.74 -11.57
N ALA A 234 10.79 1.41 -11.71
CA ALA A 234 10.22 0.73 -12.87
C ALA A 234 8.70 0.95 -12.94
N HIS A 235 8.00 0.79 -11.82
CA HIS A 235 6.55 1.00 -11.75
C HIS A 235 6.14 2.44 -12.11
N SER A 236 6.85 3.44 -11.58
CA SER A 236 6.63 4.85 -11.92
C SER A 236 6.89 5.13 -13.41
N ALA A 237 7.91 4.52 -14.00
CA ALA A 237 8.17 4.65 -15.44
C ALA A 237 7.05 3.99 -16.28
N ASP A 238 6.52 2.84 -15.85
CA ASP A 238 5.37 2.18 -16.48
C ASP A 238 4.11 3.04 -16.41
N ILE A 239 3.80 3.59 -15.24
CA ILE A 239 2.65 4.50 -15.06
C ILE A 239 2.80 5.73 -15.98
N LEU A 240 3.99 6.32 -16.03
CA LEU A 240 4.22 7.53 -16.83
C LEU A 240 4.10 7.26 -18.34
N ARG A 241 4.63 6.14 -18.85
CA ARG A 241 4.47 5.78 -20.28
C ARG A 241 2.99 5.57 -20.64
N ARG A 242 2.22 4.89 -19.77
CA ARG A 242 0.76 4.69 -19.95
C ARG A 242 0.02 6.02 -19.88
N THR A 243 0.41 6.91 -18.97
CA THR A 243 -0.15 8.27 -18.88
C THR A 243 0.17 9.07 -20.14
N ALA A 244 1.40 9.00 -20.66
CA ALA A 244 1.79 9.65 -21.90
C ALA A 244 0.96 9.16 -23.11
N TYR A 245 0.75 7.85 -23.20
CA TYR A 245 -0.15 7.26 -24.22
C TYR A 245 -1.56 7.85 -24.15
N ILE A 246 -2.18 7.85 -22.97
CA ILE A 246 -3.54 8.38 -22.74
C ILE A 246 -3.62 9.87 -23.10
N LEU A 247 -2.58 10.64 -22.82
CA LEU A 247 -2.52 12.07 -23.12
C LEU A 247 -2.06 12.39 -24.55
N GLY A 248 -1.78 11.38 -25.38
CA GLY A 248 -1.32 11.55 -26.76
C GLY A 248 0.09 12.12 -26.89
N LYS A 249 0.95 11.92 -25.89
CA LYS A 249 2.34 12.40 -25.86
C LYS A 249 3.29 11.31 -26.40
N THR A 250 3.29 11.10 -27.68
CA THR A 250 3.92 9.96 -28.36
C THR A 250 5.45 9.86 -28.11
N ASP A 251 6.17 10.98 -28.09
CA ASP A 251 7.62 10.99 -27.85
C ASP A 251 7.93 10.58 -26.40
N ASP A 252 7.17 11.07 -25.44
CA ASP A 252 7.29 10.70 -24.03
C ASP A 252 6.89 9.23 -23.81
N GLU A 253 5.83 8.75 -24.44
CA GLU A 253 5.45 7.33 -24.41
C GLU A 253 6.60 6.42 -24.82
N LYS A 254 7.20 6.70 -25.99
CA LYS A 254 8.35 5.93 -26.48
C LYS A 254 9.54 5.99 -25.53
N ARG A 255 9.87 7.18 -25.05
CA ARG A 255 11.00 7.41 -24.13
C ARG A 255 10.82 6.63 -22.82
N TYR A 256 9.64 6.69 -22.21
CA TYR A 256 9.38 6.02 -20.93
C TYR A 256 9.11 4.53 -21.08
N THR A 257 8.71 4.06 -22.26
CA THR A 257 8.69 2.63 -22.57
C THR A 257 10.12 2.07 -22.59
N GLU A 258 11.04 2.76 -23.26
CA GLU A 258 12.46 2.37 -23.28
C GLU A 258 13.08 2.42 -21.87
N LEU A 259 12.76 3.44 -21.09
CA LEU A 259 13.22 3.56 -19.70
C LEU A 259 12.72 2.40 -18.83
N PHE A 260 11.41 2.08 -18.88
CA PHE A 260 10.84 0.95 -18.15
C PHE A 260 11.55 -0.36 -18.49
N GLU A 261 11.73 -0.66 -19.77
CA GLU A 261 12.40 -1.88 -20.21
C GLU A 261 13.87 -1.94 -19.77
N ASN A 262 14.57 -0.80 -19.75
CA ASN A 262 15.94 -0.73 -19.26
C ASN A 262 16.04 -0.95 -17.75
N ILE A 263 15.13 -0.36 -16.96
CA ILE A 263 15.09 -0.60 -15.50
C ILE A 263 14.73 -2.07 -15.23
N LYS A 264 13.73 -2.61 -15.93
CA LYS A 264 13.32 -4.02 -15.81
C LYS A 264 14.48 -4.97 -16.13
N ARG A 265 15.25 -4.70 -17.18
CA ARG A 265 16.43 -5.50 -17.53
C ARG A 265 17.48 -5.42 -16.43
N ALA A 266 17.84 -4.21 -15.97
CA ALA A 266 18.80 -4.03 -14.89
C ALA A 266 18.35 -4.72 -13.59
N PHE A 267 17.06 -4.66 -13.27
CA PHE A 267 16.47 -5.36 -12.13
C PHE A 267 16.64 -6.89 -12.25
N ASN A 268 16.37 -7.45 -13.44
CA ASN A 268 16.54 -8.88 -13.68
C ASN A 268 17.99 -9.31 -13.60
N ASP A 269 18.90 -8.57 -14.24
CA ASP A 269 20.33 -8.87 -14.22
C ASP A 269 20.91 -8.84 -12.79
N ALA A 270 20.35 -7.98 -11.92
CA ALA A 270 20.82 -7.84 -10.56
C ALA A 270 20.24 -8.87 -9.58
N TRP A 271 18.97 -9.29 -9.76
CA TRP A 271 18.25 -10.01 -8.70
C TRP A 271 17.44 -11.23 -9.12
N VAL A 272 17.20 -11.47 -10.41
CA VAL A 272 16.37 -12.59 -10.86
C VAL A 272 17.24 -13.68 -11.48
N ASN A 273 17.38 -14.79 -10.78
CA ASN A 273 18.17 -15.93 -11.23
C ASN A 273 17.51 -16.65 -12.42
N ASP A 274 18.30 -17.51 -13.10
CA ASP A 274 17.82 -18.28 -14.25
C ASP A 274 16.67 -19.22 -13.92
N ASP A 275 16.61 -19.72 -12.70
CA ASP A 275 15.55 -20.58 -12.22
C ASP A 275 14.29 -19.83 -11.78
N GLY A 276 14.26 -18.49 -11.89
CA GLY A 276 13.15 -17.64 -11.50
C GLY A 276 13.09 -17.32 -10.00
N SER A 277 14.06 -17.75 -9.21
CA SER A 277 14.21 -17.29 -7.84
C SER A 277 14.70 -15.83 -7.83
N VAL A 278 14.35 -15.10 -6.77
CA VAL A 278 14.92 -13.77 -6.51
C VAL A 278 16.06 -13.94 -5.53
N SER A 279 17.18 -13.23 -5.72
CA SER A 279 18.26 -13.19 -4.74
C SER A 279 18.79 -11.78 -4.60
N TYR A 280 19.18 -11.41 -3.39
CA TYR A 280 19.81 -10.10 -3.13
C TYR A 280 21.32 -10.12 -3.39
N TYR A 281 21.86 -11.24 -3.84
CA TYR A 281 23.29 -11.47 -4.03
C TYR A 281 23.63 -11.68 -5.51
N GLY A 282 23.89 -10.57 -6.20
CA GLY A 282 25.02 -10.55 -7.09
C GLY A 282 26.10 -9.81 -6.31
N GLU A 283 27.10 -10.48 -5.80
CA GLU A 283 28.34 -9.93 -5.21
C GLU A 283 28.24 -8.55 -4.53
N VAL A 284 27.24 -8.32 -3.66
CA VAL A 284 27.36 -7.30 -2.63
C VAL A 284 28.26 -7.93 -1.59
N SER A 285 29.53 -7.55 -1.61
CA SER A 285 30.52 -8.04 -0.68
C SER A 285 29.92 -8.05 0.74
N SER A 286 30.23 -9.09 1.48
CA SER A 286 29.85 -9.47 2.84
C SER A 286 30.10 -8.40 3.93
N GLN A 287 30.06 -7.12 3.63
CA GLN A 287 30.52 -6.06 4.55
C GLN A 287 29.52 -4.96 4.83
N THR A 288 28.27 -5.03 4.42
CA THR A 288 27.26 -4.07 4.86
C THR A 288 26.45 -4.66 6.02
N ALA A 289 27.08 -4.77 7.18
CA ALA A 289 26.35 -4.85 8.43
C ALA A 289 25.83 -3.44 8.76
N HIS A 290 24.56 -3.18 8.56
CA HIS A 290 23.93 -1.99 9.10
C HIS A 290 23.67 -2.24 10.58
N CYS A 291 24.43 -1.57 11.46
CA CYS A 291 24.18 -1.55 12.89
C CYS A 291 23.29 -0.33 13.18
N GLY A 292 22.05 -0.56 13.55
CA GLY A 292 21.20 0.44 14.19
C GLY A 292 21.23 0.25 15.70
N GLU A 293 21.32 1.33 16.45
CA GLU A 293 21.08 1.31 17.90
C GLU A 293 19.78 2.06 18.18
N SER A 294 18.85 1.44 18.90
CA SER A 294 17.76 2.16 19.54
C SER A 294 18.02 2.23 21.04
N VAL A 295 17.89 3.42 21.59
CA VAL A 295 18.02 3.64 23.04
C VAL A 295 16.60 3.78 23.59
N ALA A 296 16.20 2.86 24.45
CA ALA A 296 14.92 2.98 25.15
C ALA A 296 14.99 4.07 26.24
N LEU A 297 13.83 4.58 26.68
CA LEU A 297 13.73 5.61 27.71
C LEU A 297 14.35 5.21 29.07
N ASP A 298 14.54 3.91 29.31
CA ASP A 298 15.21 3.36 30.48
C ASP A 298 16.75 3.29 30.36
N GLY A 299 17.28 3.78 29.20
CA GLY A 299 18.71 3.74 28.90
C GLY A 299 19.18 2.40 28.33
N SER A 300 18.30 1.41 28.14
CA SER A 300 18.65 0.16 27.49
C SER A 300 18.92 0.39 25.99
N VAL A 301 20.03 -0.15 25.50
CA VAL A 301 20.45 -0.05 24.11
C VAL A 301 20.15 -1.39 23.43
N THR A 302 19.23 -1.39 22.48
CA THR A 302 19.00 -2.54 21.62
C THR A 302 19.81 -2.34 20.34
N ARG A 303 20.80 -3.20 20.13
CA ARG A 303 21.59 -3.22 18.89
C ARG A 303 20.93 -4.12 17.88
N TYR A 304 20.54 -3.57 16.75
CA TYR A 304 20.10 -4.33 15.59
C TYR A 304 21.31 -4.58 14.69
N THR A 305 21.75 -5.81 14.61
CA THR A 305 22.78 -6.22 13.66
C THR A 305 22.06 -6.91 12.51
N TYR A 306 22.03 -6.28 11.34
CA TYR A 306 21.54 -6.92 10.13
C TYR A 306 22.69 -7.74 9.53
N TYR A 307 22.69 -9.03 9.76
CA TYR A 307 23.67 -9.92 9.17
C TYR A 307 23.25 -10.31 7.76
N ALA A 308 24.07 -9.94 6.78
CA ALA A 308 24.20 -10.65 5.55
C ALA A 308 25.22 -11.80 5.76
N GLU A 309 24.90 -12.78 6.58
CA GLU A 309 25.71 -13.99 6.66
C GLU A 309 25.28 -14.98 5.59
N ASN A 310 26.28 -15.62 4.97
CA ASN A 310 26.36 -16.70 3.99
C ASN A 310 25.34 -17.85 4.06
N THR A 311 24.13 -17.61 4.51
CA THR A 311 23.00 -18.52 4.33
C THR A 311 22.24 -18.13 3.05
N PRO A 312 21.76 -19.08 2.25
CA PRO A 312 20.91 -18.77 1.11
C PRO A 312 19.65 -18.09 1.65
N HIS A 313 19.66 -16.75 1.63
CA HIS A 313 18.54 -15.97 2.11
C HIS A 313 17.39 -16.14 1.14
N CYS A 314 16.34 -16.76 1.62
CA CYS A 314 15.09 -16.73 0.91
C CYS A 314 14.59 -15.28 0.89
N PRO A 315 14.36 -14.70 -0.27
CA PRO A 315 13.87 -13.34 -0.38
C PRO A 315 12.57 -13.12 0.40
N SER A 316 12.33 -11.88 0.80
CA SER A 316 11.16 -11.48 1.57
C SER A 316 9.86 -11.65 0.79
N GLN A 317 8.75 -11.66 1.50
CA GLN A 317 7.42 -11.58 0.89
C GLN A 317 7.29 -10.33 0.02
N THR A 318 7.80 -9.18 0.49
CA THR A 318 7.82 -7.90 -0.22
C THR A 318 8.58 -7.99 -1.53
N ALA A 319 9.73 -8.66 -1.56
CA ALA A 319 10.52 -8.77 -2.78
C ALA A 319 9.74 -9.47 -3.90
N TYR A 320 9.12 -10.60 -3.59
CA TYR A 320 8.31 -11.30 -4.58
C TYR A 320 7.04 -10.52 -4.93
N ALA A 321 6.40 -9.89 -3.95
CA ALA A 321 5.19 -9.09 -4.18
C ALA A 321 5.46 -7.98 -5.20
N LEU A 322 6.49 -7.17 -4.98
CA LEU A 322 6.85 -6.07 -5.88
C LEU A 322 7.27 -6.57 -7.27
N ALA A 323 8.11 -7.62 -7.33
CA ALA A 323 8.61 -8.15 -8.60
C ALA A 323 7.48 -8.72 -9.48
N VAL A 324 6.49 -9.38 -8.86
CA VAL A 324 5.35 -9.98 -9.55
C VAL A 324 4.32 -8.91 -9.92
N ASP A 325 3.95 -8.04 -8.98
CA ASP A 325 2.89 -7.06 -9.20
C ASP A 325 3.27 -6.01 -10.24
N PHE A 326 4.52 -5.57 -10.24
CA PHE A 326 5.06 -4.59 -11.19
C PHE A 326 5.53 -5.20 -12.53
N ASP A 327 5.21 -6.47 -12.81
CA ASP A 327 5.57 -7.17 -14.06
C ASP A 327 7.08 -7.20 -14.35
N LEU A 328 7.91 -7.24 -13.30
CA LEU A 328 9.36 -7.27 -13.45
C LEU A 328 9.90 -8.64 -13.81
N ILE A 329 9.24 -9.72 -13.40
CA ILE A 329 9.65 -11.09 -13.69
C ILE A 329 9.41 -11.44 -15.17
N PRO A 330 10.39 -12.02 -15.88
CA PRO A 330 10.18 -12.54 -17.23
C PRO A 330 9.10 -13.62 -17.27
N THR A 331 8.28 -13.62 -18.31
CA THR A 331 7.11 -14.50 -18.41
C THR A 331 7.49 -16.00 -18.36
N ASP A 332 8.63 -16.36 -18.95
CA ASP A 332 9.16 -17.73 -18.94
C ASP A 332 9.62 -18.20 -17.56
N LYS A 333 10.00 -17.28 -16.68
CA LYS A 333 10.41 -17.55 -15.30
C LYS A 333 9.24 -17.53 -14.29
N LEU A 334 8.12 -16.90 -14.64
CA LEU A 334 7.02 -16.61 -13.72
C LEU A 334 6.44 -17.86 -13.04
N LYS A 335 6.39 -18.98 -13.75
CA LYS A 335 5.90 -20.25 -13.19
C LYS A 335 6.76 -20.73 -12.01
N ASN A 336 8.07 -20.63 -12.12
CA ASN A 336 8.99 -21.02 -11.06
C ASN A 336 8.99 -19.97 -9.92
N THR A 337 9.00 -18.68 -10.28
CA THR A 337 8.89 -17.58 -9.30
C THR A 337 7.66 -17.76 -8.42
N ARG A 338 6.53 -18.19 -8.97
CA ARG A 338 5.32 -18.53 -8.22
C ARG A 338 5.58 -19.49 -7.06
N GLU A 339 6.35 -20.55 -7.29
CA GLU A 339 6.64 -21.54 -6.24
C GLU A 339 7.58 -20.97 -5.16
N TYR A 340 8.57 -20.17 -5.54
CA TYR A 340 9.43 -19.47 -4.58
C TYR A 340 8.61 -18.44 -3.76
N PHE A 341 7.72 -17.69 -4.39
CA PHE A 341 6.84 -16.74 -3.72
C PHE A 341 5.93 -17.45 -2.71
N LYS A 342 5.28 -18.55 -3.12
CA LYS A 342 4.50 -19.41 -2.22
C LYS A 342 5.33 -19.86 -1.00
N ASN A 343 6.54 -20.34 -1.24
CA ASN A 343 7.42 -20.80 -0.18
C ASN A 343 7.85 -19.67 0.77
N SER A 344 8.00 -18.44 0.30
CA SER A 344 8.29 -17.28 1.15
C SER A 344 7.19 -17.01 2.19
N ILE A 345 5.94 -17.37 1.86
CA ILE A 345 4.79 -17.27 2.76
C ILE A 345 4.72 -18.49 3.71
N LEU A 346 4.80 -19.70 3.14
CA LEU A 346 4.59 -20.94 3.91
C LEU A 346 5.65 -21.16 4.99
N ARG A 347 6.92 -20.82 4.73
CA ARG A 347 8.00 -20.95 5.73
C ARG A 347 7.79 -20.08 6.96
N ASN A 348 7.02 -18.99 6.84
CA ASN A 348 6.62 -18.11 7.93
C ASN A 348 5.25 -18.50 8.54
N ASN A 349 4.80 -19.74 8.34
CA ASN A 349 3.51 -20.26 8.80
C ASN A 349 2.33 -19.38 8.36
N CYS A 350 2.37 -18.85 7.14
CA CYS A 350 1.39 -17.91 6.61
C CYS A 350 1.23 -16.65 7.50
N LYS A 351 2.31 -16.18 8.11
CA LYS A 351 2.35 -14.91 8.83
C LYS A 351 2.95 -13.82 7.96
N LEU A 352 2.54 -12.59 8.19
CA LEU A 352 2.99 -11.43 7.44
C LEU A 352 4.40 -11.02 7.87
N THR A 353 5.26 -10.71 6.89
CA THR A 353 6.57 -10.12 7.16
C THR A 353 6.76 -8.77 6.47
N VAL A 354 5.81 -8.38 5.62
CA VAL A 354 5.85 -7.14 4.84
C VAL A 354 5.74 -5.88 5.70
N GLY A 355 6.38 -4.82 5.24
CA GLY A 355 6.18 -3.45 5.69
C GLY A 355 5.23 -2.67 4.79
N PHE A 356 5.34 -1.33 4.82
CA PHE A 356 4.43 -0.45 4.07
C PHE A 356 4.51 -0.65 2.56
N LEU A 357 5.71 -0.82 2.01
CA LEU A 357 5.87 -0.93 0.56
C LEU A 357 5.36 -2.26 0.01
N GLY A 358 5.40 -3.33 0.81
CA GLY A 358 4.94 -4.64 0.38
C GLY A 358 3.45 -4.89 0.55
N ILE A 359 2.80 -4.19 1.49
CA ILE A 359 1.45 -4.57 1.96
C ILE A 359 0.36 -4.43 0.90
N SER A 360 0.40 -3.37 0.09
CA SER A 360 -0.59 -3.11 -0.97
C SER A 360 -0.46 -4.08 -2.15
N HIS A 361 0.72 -4.68 -2.33
CA HIS A 361 1.05 -5.54 -3.47
C HIS A 361 1.01 -7.02 -3.16
N LEU A 362 1.07 -7.42 -1.87
CA LEU A 362 1.22 -8.83 -1.48
C LEU A 362 0.06 -9.72 -1.95
N ALA A 363 -1.17 -9.40 -1.55
CA ALA A 363 -2.34 -10.20 -1.92
C ALA A 363 -2.68 -10.10 -3.42
N PRO A 364 -2.65 -8.91 -4.06
CA PRO A 364 -2.79 -8.79 -5.51
C PRO A 364 -1.75 -9.61 -6.29
N ALA A 365 -0.48 -9.59 -5.90
CA ALA A 365 0.57 -10.37 -6.55
C ALA A 365 0.36 -11.88 -6.41
N LEU A 366 -0.07 -12.35 -5.23
CA LEU A 366 -0.45 -13.76 -5.03
C LEU A 366 -1.59 -14.15 -5.97
N SER A 367 -2.61 -13.33 -6.06
CA SER A 367 -3.74 -13.53 -6.96
C SER A 367 -3.35 -13.52 -8.44
N LYS A 368 -2.44 -12.62 -8.82
CA LYS A 368 -1.92 -12.48 -10.19
C LYS A 368 -1.23 -13.76 -10.69
N VAL A 369 -0.58 -14.51 -9.80
CA VAL A 369 0.06 -15.79 -10.13
C VAL A 369 -0.78 -17.02 -9.73
N GLY A 370 -2.05 -16.85 -9.37
CA GLY A 370 -2.97 -17.94 -9.05
C GLY A 370 -2.67 -18.62 -7.71
N LEU A 371 -2.23 -17.88 -6.72
CA LEU A 371 -2.00 -18.30 -5.33
C LEU A 371 -3.09 -17.75 -4.39
N ASP A 372 -4.33 -17.72 -4.85
CA ASP A 372 -5.46 -17.18 -4.08
C ASP A 372 -5.64 -17.93 -2.74
N ASP A 373 -5.42 -19.25 -2.71
CA ASP A 373 -5.46 -20.07 -1.50
C ASP A 373 -4.45 -19.60 -0.44
N VAL A 374 -3.29 -19.12 -0.88
CA VAL A 374 -2.25 -18.59 0.02
C VAL A 374 -2.64 -17.20 0.51
N ALA A 375 -3.22 -16.36 -0.37
CA ALA A 375 -3.70 -15.03 0.00
C ALA A 375 -4.84 -15.12 1.06
N PHE A 376 -5.78 -16.04 0.90
CA PHE A 376 -6.82 -16.29 1.91
C PHE A 376 -6.24 -16.77 3.25
N LYS A 377 -5.25 -17.67 3.24
CA LYS A 377 -4.57 -18.12 4.47
C LYS A 377 -3.87 -16.99 5.21
N LEU A 378 -3.25 -16.06 4.48
CA LEU A 378 -2.66 -14.85 5.07
C LEU A 378 -3.73 -13.96 5.69
N LEU A 379 -4.86 -13.73 4.98
CA LEU A 379 -5.96 -12.91 5.47
C LEU A 379 -6.60 -13.50 6.72
N GLU A 380 -6.77 -14.83 6.78
CA GLU A 380 -7.41 -15.54 7.90
C GLU A 380 -6.45 -15.85 9.06
N GLN A 381 -5.15 -15.49 8.95
CA GLN A 381 -4.19 -15.68 10.02
C GLN A 381 -4.55 -14.80 11.23
N GLU A 382 -4.60 -15.41 12.42
CA GLU A 382 -5.00 -14.75 13.66
C GLU A 382 -3.84 -14.50 14.63
N ASP A 383 -2.69 -15.15 14.42
CA ASP A 383 -1.49 -14.98 15.24
C ASP A 383 -0.63 -13.82 14.72
N ASN A 384 0.08 -13.16 15.63
CA ASN A 384 1.06 -12.11 15.29
C ASN A 384 2.23 -12.70 14.47
N PRO A 385 2.67 -12.01 13.39
CA PRO A 385 2.10 -10.81 12.75
C PRO A 385 0.97 -11.14 11.75
N SER A 386 -0.17 -10.52 11.93
CA SER A 386 -1.34 -10.63 11.03
C SER A 386 -2.33 -9.49 11.23
N TRP A 387 -3.21 -9.27 10.24
CA TRP A 387 -4.30 -8.28 10.38
C TRP A 387 -5.29 -8.66 11.49
N LEU A 388 -5.66 -9.96 11.57
CA LEU A 388 -6.68 -10.39 12.52
C LEU A 388 -6.17 -10.45 13.96
N TYR A 389 -4.85 -10.49 14.17
CA TYR A 389 -4.27 -10.34 15.51
C TYR A 389 -4.67 -9.01 16.16
N SER A 390 -4.53 -7.90 15.43
CA SER A 390 -4.93 -6.59 15.95
C SER A 390 -6.45 -6.53 16.23
N VAL A 391 -7.27 -7.11 15.35
CA VAL A 391 -8.73 -7.19 15.51
C VAL A 391 -9.10 -7.96 16.78
N LYS A 392 -8.50 -9.12 17.01
CA LYS A 392 -8.73 -9.96 18.22
C LYS A 392 -8.32 -9.25 19.50
N ASN A 393 -7.32 -8.38 19.41
CA ASN A 393 -6.84 -7.58 20.55
C ASN A 393 -7.53 -6.22 20.68
N GLY A 394 -8.75 -6.09 20.11
CA GLY A 394 -9.62 -4.95 20.33
C GLY A 394 -9.33 -3.71 19.48
N ALA A 395 -8.60 -3.86 18.37
CA ALA A 395 -8.40 -2.76 17.45
C ALA A 395 -9.74 -2.22 16.92
N THR A 396 -9.83 -0.89 16.85
CA THR A 396 -10.97 -0.16 16.27
C THR A 396 -10.60 0.58 14.98
N THR A 397 -9.33 0.67 14.72
CA THR A 397 -8.66 1.26 13.56
C THR A 397 -7.46 0.37 13.20
N ILE A 398 -6.73 0.68 12.14
CA ILE A 398 -5.51 -0.04 11.77
C ILE A 398 -4.34 0.44 12.62
N TRP A 399 -3.50 -0.50 13.06
CA TRP A 399 -2.29 -0.20 13.81
C TRP A 399 -1.12 0.06 12.87
N GLU A 400 -0.19 0.91 13.32
CA GLU A 400 1.02 1.27 12.59
C GLU A 400 2.00 0.11 12.44
N ARG A 401 2.08 -0.75 13.45
CA ARG A 401 3.03 -1.87 13.52
C ARG A 401 2.31 -3.18 13.75
N TRP A 402 2.85 -4.28 13.24
CA TRP A 402 2.31 -5.61 13.52
C TRP A 402 2.33 -5.96 15.01
N ASN A 403 3.35 -5.47 15.72
CA ASN A 403 3.56 -5.63 17.15
C ASN A 403 3.25 -4.37 17.97
N SER A 404 2.32 -3.52 17.51
CA SER A 404 1.92 -2.31 18.27
C SER A 404 1.51 -2.64 19.70
N TYR A 405 0.87 -3.78 19.91
CA TYR A 405 0.58 -4.37 21.21
C TYR A 405 0.89 -5.86 21.18
N ILE A 406 1.55 -6.36 22.22
CA ILE A 406 1.93 -7.77 22.39
C ILE A 406 1.08 -8.34 23.51
N ALA A 407 0.03 -9.10 23.15
CA ALA A 407 -0.98 -9.58 24.08
C ALA A 407 -0.41 -10.56 25.12
N GLU A 408 0.59 -11.36 24.73
CA GLU A 408 1.23 -12.37 25.57
C GLU A 408 1.95 -11.76 26.79
N THR A 409 2.46 -10.57 26.64
CA THR A 409 3.19 -9.85 27.70
C THR A 409 2.43 -8.64 28.24
N GLY A 410 1.37 -8.20 27.55
CA GLY A 410 0.65 -6.97 27.88
C GLY A 410 1.45 -5.69 27.60
N THR A 411 2.48 -5.77 26.75
CA THR A 411 3.40 -4.65 26.47
C THR A 411 3.19 -4.07 25.08
N PHE A 412 3.75 -2.90 24.84
CA PHE A 412 3.78 -2.25 23.53
C PHE A 412 5.12 -2.52 22.84
N GLY A 413 5.13 -2.69 21.53
CA GLY A 413 6.33 -3.03 20.78
C GLY A 413 7.37 -1.91 20.77
N ASP A 414 6.96 -0.71 20.47
CA ASP A 414 7.80 0.49 20.49
C ASP A 414 6.94 1.67 20.93
N VAL A 415 7.32 2.31 22.03
CA VAL A 415 6.55 3.43 22.59
C VAL A 415 6.89 4.78 21.96
N SER A 416 8.02 4.88 21.28
CA SER A 416 8.48 6.12 20.64
C SER A 416 7.85 6.33 19.25
N MET A 417 7.55 5.24 18.54
CA MET A 417 6.93 5.24 17.22
C MET A 417 5.86 4.15 17.17
N ASN A 418 4.67 4.47 17.63
CA ASN A 418 3.54 3.55 17.67
C ASN A 418 2.22 4.30 17.66
N SER A 419 1.44 4.07 16.63
CA SER A 419 0.09 4.60 16.48
C SER A 419 -0.91 3.46 16.39
N PHE A 420 -2.04 3.59 17.09
CA PHE A 420 -3.16 2.67 16.97
C PHE A 420 -4.20 3.12 15.92
N ASN A 421 -3.92 4.24 15.22
CA ASN A 421 -4.72 4.71 14.10
C ASN A 421 -3.81 5.21 12.98
N HIS A 422 -3.43 4.28 12.07
CA HIS A 422 -2.46 4.50 11.01
C HIS A 422 -2.84 3.60 9.82
N TYR A 423 -3.33 4.17 8.73
CA TYR A 423 -4.09 3.42 7.73
C TYR A 423 -3.28 2.53 6.79
N SER A 424 -1.95 2.66 6.70
CA SER A 424 -1.12 2.01 5.66
C SER A 424 -1.33 0.49 5.54
N TYR A 425 -1.31 -0.26 6.65
CA TYR A 425 -1.58 -1.70 6.62
C TYR A 425 -3.02 -2.07 6.26
N GLY A 426 -3.92 -1.10 6.23
CA GLY A 426 -5.27 -1.26 5.70
C GLY A 426 -5.35 -1.38 4.19
N ALA A 427 -4.24 -1.23 3.48
CA ALA A 427 -4.16 -1.37 2.02
C ALA A 427 -4.68 -2.71 1.48
N ILE A 428 -4.73 -3.76 2.30
CA ILE A 428 -5.39 -5.04 1.97
C ILE A 428 -6.85 -4.86 1.53
N GLY A 429 -7.51 -3.78 1.97
CA GLY A 429 -8.91 -3.50 1.63
C GLY A 429 -9.19 -3.49 0.13
N GLN A 430 -8.26 -3.05 -0.72
CA GLN A 430 -8.42 -3.12 -2.17
C GLN A 430 -8.69 -4.55 -2.65
N TRP A 431 -8.00 -5.55 -2.09
CA TRP A 431 -8.13 -6.95 -2.47
C TRP A 431 -9.53 -7.51 -2.17
N PHE A 432 -10.24 -6.97 -1.17
CA PHE A 432 -11.62 -7.33 -0.89
C PHE A 432 -12.53 -6.99 -2.07
N PHE A 433 -12.30 -5.84 -2.71
CA PHE A 433 -13.08 -5.40 -3.87
C PHE A 433 -12.59 -6.01 -5.17
N THR A 434 -11.26 -5.99 -5.42
CA THR A 434 -10.71 -6.43 -6.71
C THR A 434 -10.75 -7.93 -6.90
N ASP A 435 -10.59 -8.70 -5.82
CA ASP A 435 -10.43 -10.15 -5.89
C ASP A 435 -11.58 -10.90 -5.21
N ILE A 436 -11.87 -10.66 -3.91
CA ILE A 436 -12.97 -11.39 -3.25
C ILE A 436 -14.31 -11.09 -3.92
N LEU A 437 -14.60 -9.82 -4.19
CA LEU A 437 -15.78 -9.41 -4.96
C LEU A 437 -15.56 -9.46 -6.46
N GLY A 438 -14.31 -9.39 -6.92
CA GLY A 438 -13.93 -9.46 -8.32
C GLY A 438 -14.27 -8.23 -9.14
N ILE A 439 -14.41 -7.05 -8.53
CA ILE A 439 -14.80 -5.80 -9.20
C ILE A 439 -13.55 -5.04 -9.64
N CYS A 440 -13.17 -5.14 -10.91
CA CYS A 440 -11.98 -4.48 -11.46
C CYS A 440 -12.33 -3.66 -12.72
N PRO A 441 -11.81 -2.43 -12.88
CA PRO A 441 -12.02 -1.68 -14.11
C PRO A 441 -11.28 -2.34 -15.29
N VAL A 442 -11.91 -2.32 -16.48
CA VAL A 442 -11.28 -2.62 -17.77
C VAL A 442 -11.03 -1.31 -18.51
N GLU A 443 -12.06 -0.46 -18.60
CA GLU A 443 -11.92 0.94 -18.97
C GLU A 443 -11.97 1.80 -17.69
N PHE A 444 -11.07 2.76 -17.61
CA PHE A 444 -10.96 3.63 -16.45
C PHE A 444 -12.29 4.35 -16.15
N GLY A 445 -12.60 4.48 -14.85
CA GLY A 445 -13.89 4.97 -14.38
C GLY A 445 -15.02 3.95 -14.48
N TYR A 446 -14.73 2.66 -14.77
CA TYR A 446 -15.71 1.57 -14.81
C TYR A 446 -16.77 1.68 -15.93
N LYS A 447 -16.42 2.29 -17.07
CA LYS A 447 -17.28 2.27 -18.26
C LYS A 447 -17.46 0.82 -18.74
N SER A 448 -16.39 0.06 -18.74
CA SER A 448 -16.40 -1.39 -18.78
C SER A 448 -15.55 -1.95 -17.64
N PHE A 449 -15.96 -3.09 -17.07
CA PHE A 449 -15.30 -3.69 -15.91
C PHE A 449 -15.40 -5.22 -15.92
N MET A 450 -14.51 -5.84 -15.17
CA MET A 450 -14.51 -7.27 -14.89
C MET A 450 -15.30 -7.55 -13.61
N LEU A 451 -16.07 -8.64 -13.62
CA LEU A 451 -16.59 -9.32 -12.45
C LEU A 451 -15.96 -10.72 -12.42
N SER A 452 -15.02 -10.94 -11.52
CA SER A 452 -14.30 -12.23 -11.41
C SER A 452 -14.12 -12.59 -9.93
N PRO A 453 -15.22 -12.94 -9.23
CA PRO A 453 -15.16 -13.21 -7.81
C PRO A 453 -14.31 -14.42 -7.50
N LYS A 454 -13.46 -14.28 -6.48
CA LYS A 454 -12.63 -15.35 -5.95
C LYS A 454 -13.18 -15.82 -4.62
N PHE A 455 -13.26 -17.13 -4.45
CA PHE A 455 -13.64 -17.77 -3.19
C PHE A 455 -12.49 -18.62 -2.67
N GLY A 456 -12.40 -18.77 -1.36
CA GLY A 456 -11.33 -19.54 -0.73
C GLY A 456 -11.31 -19.37 0.77
N GLY A 457 -10.26 -19.96 1.40
CA GLY A 457 -10.17 -19.98 2.85
C GLY A 457 -11.36 -20.66 3.50
N GLY A 458 -11.80 -20.14 4.64
CA GLY A 458 -13.00 -20.56 5.37
C GLY A 458 -14.28 -19.81 4.96
N LEU A 459 -14.23 -18.95 3.93
CA LEU A 459 -15.38 -18.13 3.56
C LEU A 459 -16.46 -18.95 2.85
N THR A 460 -17.70 -18.84 3.33
CA THR A 460 -18.89 -19.44 2.71
C THR A 460 -19.71 -18.44 1.89
N TYR A 461 -19.50 -17.15 2.10
CA TYR A 461 -20.03 -16.07 1.26
C TYR A 461 -19.18 -14.82 1.35
N ALA A 462 -19.24 -14.00 0.32
CA ALA A 462 -18.94 -12.59 0.40
C ALA A 462 -19.91 -11.80 -0.49
N LYS A 463 -20.22 -10.59 -0.08
CA LYS A 463 -21.06 -9.64 -0.80
C LYS A 463 -20.58 -8.23 -0.60
N GLY A 464 -20.79 -7.41 -1.60
CA GLY A 464 -20.43 -6.01 -1.50
C GLY A 464 -20.82 -5.22 -2.73
N SER A 465 -20.43 -3.98 -2.73
CA SER A 465 -20.70 -3.08 -3.85
C SER A 465 -19.69 -1.96 -3.92
N PHE A 466 -19.56 -1.40 -5.10
CA PHE A 466 -18.77 -0.20 -5.35
C PHE A 466 -19.60 0.79 -6.18
N THR A 467 -19.65 2.06 -5.76
CA THR A 467 -20.34 3.13 -6.50
C THR A 467 -19.36 3.83 -7.41
N SER A 468 -19.34 3.41 -8.67
CA SER A 468 -18.54 4.02 -9.72
C SER A 468 -19.17 5.32 -10.24
N PRO A 469 -18.47 6.10 -11.09
CA PRO A 469 -19.06 7.27 -11.76
C PRO A 469 -20.34 6.96 -12.58
N TYR A 470 -20.53 5.70 -12.98
CA TYR A 470 -21.72 5.26 -13.73
C TYR A 470 -22.83 4.68 -12.84
N GLY A 471 -22.59 4.54 -11.55
CA GLY A 471 -23.55 3.99 -10.59
C GLY A 471 -23.04 2.78 -9.83
N LYS A 472 -23.94 2.16 -9.07
CA LYS A 472 -23.61 1.07 -8.15
C LYS A 472 -23.40 -0.25 -8.87
N ILE A 473 -22.21 -0.81 -8.72
CA ILE A 473 -21.85 -2.19 -9.08
C ILE A 473 -22.03 -3.04 -7.83
N SER A 474 -22.72 -4.17 -7.90
CA SER A 474 -22.79 -5.13 -6.80
C SER A 474 -22.26 -6.50 -7.21
N SER A 475 -21.66 -7.19 -6.25
CA SER A 475 -21.14 -8.55 -6.40
C SER A 475 -21.40 -9.32 -5.11
N ALA A 476 -22.03 -10.48 -5.22
CA ALA A 476 -22.33 -11.34 -4.07
C ALA A 476 -22.23 -12.79 -4.48
N TRP A 477 -21.48 -13.59 -3.73
CA TRP A 477 -21.39 -15.02 -3.95
C TRP A 477 -21.62 -15.80 -2.67
N LYS A 478 -22.12 -17.04 -2.82
CA LYS A 478 -22.25 -18.03 -1.75
C LYS A 478 -21.75 -19.39 -2.23
N LEU A 479 -21.10 -20.12 -1.34
CA LEU A 479 -20.65 -21.48 -1.56
C LEU A 479 -21.30 -22.39 -0.51
N HIS A 480 -22.05 -23.39 -0.95
CA HIS A 480 -22.69 -24.39 -0.10
C HIS A 480 -22.72 -25.74 -0.81
N ASP A 481 -22.14 -26.77 -0.19
CA ASP A 481 -22.12 -28.14 -0.69
C ASP A 481 -21.68 -28.28 -2.16
N GLY A 482 -20.58 -27.55 -2.54
CA GLY A 482 -20.07 -27.55 -3.92
C GLY A 482 -20.91 -26.77 -4.92
N LYS A 483 -21.98 -26.11 -4.47
CA LYS A 483 -22.79 -25.21 -5.28
C LYS A 483 -22.35 -23.76 -5.04
N PHE A 484 -21.94 -23.09 -6.09
CA PHE A 484 -21.60 -21.67 -6.07
C PHE A 484 -22.74 -20.87 -6.69
N THR A 485 -23.29 -19.91 -5.96
CA THR A 485 -24.28 -18.96 -6.45
C THR A 485 -23.66 -17.57 -6.54
N TYR A 486 -24.01 -16.84 -7.57
CA TYR A 486 -23.50 -15.50 -7.82
C TYR A 486 -24.60 -14.54 -8.26
N ASP A 487 -24.73 -13.44 -7.52
CA ASP A 487 -25.64 -12.34 -7.81
C ASP A 487 -24.83 -11.07 -8.11
N CYS A 488 -25.16 -10.37 -9.18
CA CYS A 488 -24.51 -9.10 -9.50
C CYS A 488 -25.45 -8.07 -10.11
N THR A 489 -25.07 -6.80 -9.98
CA THR A 489 -25.75 -5.67 -10.65
C THR A 489 -24.73 -4.89 -11.46
N VAL A 490 -25.06 -4.65 -12.72
CA VAL A 490 -24.30 -3.85 -13.68
C VAL A 490 -25.04 -2.51 -13.87
N PRO A 491 -24.39 -1.35 -13.66
CA PRO A 491 -25.03 -0.05 -13.88
C PRO A 491 -25.47 0.16 -15.34
N THR A 492 -26.49 0.97 -15.54
CA THR A 492 -26.94 1.37 -16.87
C THR A 492 -25.82 2.05 -17.66
N ASN A 493 -25.75 1.80 -18.96
CA ASN A 493 -24.72 2.34 -19.87
C ASN A 493 -23.28 1.87 -19.58
N THR A 494 -23.12 0.77 -18.87
CA THR A 494 -21.84 0.08 -18.68
C THR A 494 -21.91 -1.36 -19.19
N THR A 495 -20.75 -1.98 -19.34
CA THR A 495 -20.62 -3.38 -19.73
C THR A 495 -19.70 -4.09 -18.73
N ALA A 496 -20.10 -5.27 -18.27
CA ALA A 496 -19.27 -6.13 -17.46
C ALA A 496 -18.91 -7.42 -18.18
N THR A 497 -17.66 -7.85 -18.04
CA THR A 497 -17.26 -9.22 -18.38
C THR A 497 -17.25 -10.03 -17.08
N LEU A 498 -18.21 -10.95 -16.95
CA LEU A 498 -18.25 -11.88 -15.82
C LEU A 498 -17.44 -13.12 -16.15
N LYS A 499 -16.50 -13.49 -15.27
CA LYS A 499 -15.77 -14.75 -15.33
C LYS A 499 -16.09 -15.55 -14.07
N LEU A 500 -16.85 -16.63 -14.22
CA LEU A 500 -17.20 -17.52 -13.12
C LEU A 500 -16.07 -18.51 -12.78
N PRO A 501 -16.03 -19.05 -11.55
CA PRO A 501 -14.98 -19.99 -11.11
C PRO A 501 -14.84 -21.26 -11.94
N ASN A 502 -15.92 -21.75 -12.57
CA ASN A 502 -15.89 -22.90 -13.48
C ASN A 502 -15.31 -22.59 -14.86
N GLY A 503 -14.93 -21.32 -15.11
CA GLY A 503 -14.37 -20.84 -16.37
C GLY A 503 -15.38 -20.24 -17.36
N ASP A 504 -16.67 -20.27 -17.04
CA ASP A 504 -17.70 -19.64 -17.89
C ASP A 504 -17.51 -18.11 -17.97
N ILE A 505 -17.65 -17.56 -19.17
CA ILE A 505 -17.50 -16.13 -19.42
C ILE A 505 -18.79 -15.58 -20.02
N HIS A 506 -19.29 -14.49 -19.43
CA HIS A 506 -20.49 -13.80 -19.90
C HIS A 506 -20.22 -12.30 -20.12
N THR A 507 -20.81 -11.73 -21.15
CA THR A 507 -20.86 -10.27 -21.32
C THR A 507 -22.21 -9.78 -20.81
N LEU A 508 -22.18 -8.90 -19.80
CA LEU A 508 -23.36 -8.36 -19.14
C LEU A 508 -23.51 -6.87 -19.45
N VAL A 509 -24.73 -6.43 -19.69
CA VAL A 509 -25.09 -5.02 -19.83
C VAL A 509 -25.87 -4.56 -18.60
N GLY A 510 -26.31 -3.30 -18.54
CA GLY A 510 -27.06 -2.78 -17.38
C GLY A 510 -28.23 -3.69 -16.98
N GLY A 511 -28.25 -4.13 -15.72
CA GLY A 511 -29.24 -5.05 -15.18
C GLY A 511 -28.74 -5.81 -13.95
N SER A 512 -29.62 -6.69 -13.41
CA SER A 512 -29.28 -7.60 -12.32
C SER A 512 -29.32 -9.04 -12.82
N TYR A 513 -28.35 -9.84 -12.38
CA TYR A 513 -28.13 -11.20 -12.87
C TYR A 513 -27.91 -12.17 -11.72
N HIS A 514 -28.34 -13.41 -11.94
CA HIS A 514 -28.15 -14.54 -11.03
C HIS A 514 -27.57 -15.73 -11.79
N PHE A 515 -26.56 -16.38 -11.21
CA PHE A 515 -25.90 -17.55 -11.75
C PHE A 515 -25.76 -18.63 -10.67
N GLU A 516 -25.89 -19.89 -11.10
CA GLU A 516 -25.63 -21.06 -10.26
C GLU A 516 -24.74 -22.02 -11.02
N ILE A 517 -23.63 -22.44 -10.39
CA ILE A 517 -22.67 -23.39 -10.95
C ILE A 517 -22.23 -24.39 -9.88
N ASN A 518 -21.73 -25.55 -10.29
CA ASN A 518 -21.02 -26.49 -9.44
C ASN A 518 -19.51 -26.19 -9.52
N VAL A 519 -18.80 -26.25 -8.36
CA VAL A 519 -17.36 -25.98 -8.25
C VAL A 519 -16.66 -27.07 -7.48
#